data_1d99aae366aff678fa5ac0a2c05b073f
#
_entry.id   1d99aae366aff678fa5ac0a2c05b073f
#
_cell.length_a   1.000
_cell.length_b   1.000
_cell.length_c   1.000
_cell.angle_alpha   90.00
_cell.angle_beta   90.00
_cell.angle_gamma   90.00
#
_symmetry.space_group_name_H-M   'P 1'
#
loop_
_entity.id
_entity.type
_entity.pdbx_description
1 polymer ?
#
loop_
_entity_poly.entity_id
_entity_poly.type
_entity_poly.pdbx_seq_one_letter_code
_entity_poly.pdbx_strand_id
1 'polypeptide(L)'
;MFFLVIHSSYYSIYSNWGGKKALIKSDLKAIEKQLNVKLPIWMQLLYQLHNNRFYRTVFYFRIGPVLSALISWYRPGDKYFTIGATTKIGSGFWFAHPYSTIIDAESIGDNFHCIHCTTIGNTSKGKPIIGNNVEVMANVVIAGNIHIGDNVTIGAGAVVTKNIPSNCLAAGVPAKVIRYKNCKHEH
;
A
#
# COMPACT_ATOMS: atom_id res chain seq x y z
N MET A 1 21.54 22.66 -10.97
CA MET A 1 20.96 23.59 -9.98
C MET A 1 19.46 23.34 -9.74
N PHE A 2 18.62 23.24 -10.74
CA PHE A 2 17.18 22.96 -10.61
C PHE A 2 16.87 21.61 -9.90
N PHE A 3 17.64 20.57 -10.19
CA PHE A 3 17.52 19.24 -9.60
C PHE A 3 17.73 19.22 -8.06
N LEU A 4 18.71 19.96 -7.57
CA LEU A 4 19.00 20.07 -6.13
C LEU A 4 17.92 20.83 -5.36
N VAL A 5 17.33 21.86 -5.97
CA VAL A 5 16.27 22.66 -5.35
C VAL A 5 14.98 21.83 -5.13
N ILE A 6 14.60 21.01 -6.12
CA ILE A 6 13.40 20.18 -6.02
C ILE A 6 13.60 19.04 -5.00
N HIS A 7 14.80 18.43 -4.97
CA HIS A 7 15.10 17.39 -3.99
C HIS A 7 15.17 17.94 -2.56
N SER A 8 15.67 19.16 -2.38
CA SER A 8 15.62 19.83 -1.08
C SER A 8 14.20 20.12 -0.62
N SER A 9 13.30 20.45 -1.54
CA SER A 9 11.87 20.64 -1.23
C SER A 9 11.20 19.36 -0.75
N TYR A 10 11.43 18.21 -1.40
CA TYR A 10 10.92 16.91 -0.93
C TYR A 10 11.44 16.54 0.45
N TYR A 11 12.72 16.77 0.70
CA TYR A 11 13.33 16.48 2.00
C TYR A 11 12.84 17.43 3.10
N SER A 12 12.68 18.72 2.79
CA SER A 12 12.12 19.72 3.72
C SER A 12 10.67 19.36 4.09
N ILE A 13 9.85 18.98 3.12
CA ILE A 13 8.50 18.49 3.34
C ILE A 13 8.53 17.26 4.27
N TYR A 14 9.41 16.28 4.00
CA TYR A 14 9.57 15.10 4.83
C TYR A 14 10.04 15.44 6.26
N SER A 15 10.99 16.37 6.44
CA SER A 15 11.57 16.70 7.75
C SER A 15 10.60 17.39 8.70
N ASN A 16 9.65 18.18 8.15
CA ASN A 16 8.73 19.00 8.93
C ASN A 16 7.36 18.33 9.24
N TRP A 17 7.21 17.04 8.95
CA TRP A 17 5.90 16.40 8.97
C TRP A 17 5.70 15.34 10.05
N GLY A 18 5.51 15.70 11.28
CA GLY A 18 4.98 14.95 12.43
C GLY A 18 4.65 13.46 12.20
N GLY A 19 3.41 13.06 12.41
CA GLY A 19 2.95 11.66 12.27
C GLY A 19 3.09 11.07 10.86
N LYS A 20 2.99 11.86 9.80
CA LYS A 20 3.15 11.40 8.41
C LYS A 20 4.57 10.96 8.09
N LYS A 21 5.58 11.56 8.75
CA LYS A 21 6.98 11.14 8.65
C LYS A 21 7.19 9.70 9.10
N ALA A 22 6.52 9.28 10.15
CA ALA A 22 6.59 7.92 10.67
C ALA A 22 6.05 6.91 9.65
N LEU A 23 4.92 7.21 8.99
CA LEU A 23 4.33 6.36 7.95
C LEU A 23 5.26 6.24 6.73
N ILE A 24 5.76 7.36 6.20
CA ILE A 24 6.70 7.38 5.07
C ILE A 24 7.97 6.57 5.39
N LYS A 25 8.51 6.75 6.60
CA LYS A 25 9.69 5.98 7.06
C LYS A 25 9.40 4.49 7.14
N SER A 26 8.21 4.11 7.60
CA SER A 26 7.79 2.71 7.70
C SER A 26 7.63 2.08 6.31
N ASP A 27 7.00 2.78 5.37
CA ASP A 27 6.85 2.33 3.99
C ASP A 27 8.22 2.13 3.31
N LEU A 28 9.17 3.06 3.52
CA LEU A 28 10.55 2.92 3.02
C LEU A 28 11.28 1.72 3.62
N LYS A 29 11.11 1.46 4.93
CA LYS A 29 11.69 0.28 5.57
C LYS A 29 11.10 -1.02 5.06
N ALA A 30 9.80 -1.05 4.74
CA ALA A 30 9.18 -2.21 4.12
C ALA A 30 9.80 -2.50 2.74
N ILE A 31 10.03 -1.47 1.93
CA ILE A 31 10.73 -1.58 0.64
C ILE A 31 12.19 -2.05 0.83
N GLU A 32 12.91 -1.47 1.80
CA GLU A 32 14.30 -1.86 2.12
C GLU A 32 14.42 -3.35 2.43
N LYS A 33 13.52 -3.85 3.27
CA LYS A 33 13.47 -5.26 3.65
C LYS A 33 13.28 -6.17 2.44
N GLN A 34 12.45 -5.77 1.49
CA GLN A 34 12.15 -6.57 0.30
C GLN A 34 13.28 -6.53 -0.75
N LEU A 35 13.89 -5.38 -0.94
CA LEU A 35 14.97 -5.20 -1.91
C LEU A 35 16.34 -5.62 -1.38
N ASN A 36 16.45 -5.91 -0.08
CA ASN A 36 17.71 -6.21 0.62
C ASN A 36 18.81 -5.15 0.39
N VAL A 37 18.43 -3.88 0.29
CA VAL A 37 19.32 -2.75 0.05
C VAL A 37 19.32 -1.84 1.27
N LYS A 38 20.45 -1.75 1.96
CA LYS A 38 20.62 -0.87 3.13
C LYS A 38 21.18 0.48 2.70
N LEU A 39 20.34 1.49 2.69
CA LEU A 39 20.71 2.88 2.44
C LEU A 39 20.18 3.77 3.58
N PRO A 40 20.84 4.90 3.88
CA PRO A 40 20.25 5.92 4.75
C PRO A 40 18.85 6.32 4.27
N ILE A 41 17.91 6.50 5.18
CA ILE A 41 16.49 6.77 4.87
C ILE A 41 16.29 7.93 3.89
N TRP A 42 17.09 9.00 4.01
CA TRP A 42 16.99 10.14 3.11
C TRP A 42 17.43 9.80 1.67
N MET A 43 18.44 8.95 1.52
CA MET A 43 18.88 8.47 0.19
C MET A 43 17.82 7.55 -0.42
N GLN A 44 17.22 6.66 0.36
CA GLN A 44 16.13 5.81 -0.11
C GLN A 44 14.94 6.66 -0.57
N LEU A 45 14.55 7.67 0.21
CA LEU A 45 13.47 8.57 -0.16
C LEU A 45 13.75 9.25 -1.50
N LEU A 46 14.94 9.84 -1.66
CA LEU A 46 15.31 10.49 -2.90
C LEU A 46 15.37 9.53 -4.08
N TYR A 47 15.94 8.35 -3.89
CA TYR A 47 16.00 7.31 -4.92
C TYR A 47 14.61 6.88 -5.37
N GLN A 48 13.71 6.58 -4.42
CA GLN A 48 12.35 6.15 -4.72
C GLN A 48 11.55 7.26 -5.40
N LEU A 49 11.63 8.49 -4.93
CA LEU A 49 10.95 9.62 -5.54
C LEU A 49 11.47 9.93 -6.95
N HIS A 50 12.75 9.66 -7.21
CA HIS A 50 13.32 9.86 -8.53
C HIS A 50 12.96 8.74 -9.50
N ASN A 51 13.12 7.48 -9.11
CA ASN A 51 13.10 6.33 -10.01
C ASN A 51 11.78 5.55 -10.01
N ASN A 52 10.96 5.67 -8.96
CA ASN A 52 9.79 4.82 -8.77
C ASN A 52 8.49 5.64 -8.81
N ARG A 53 7.81 5.63 -9.96
CA ARG A 53 6.53 6.35 -10.14
C ARG A 53 5.41 5.81 -9.22
N PHE A 54 5.44 4.53 -8.88
CA PHE A 54 4.47 3.92 -7.99
C PHE A 54 4.66 4.39 -6.55
N TYR A 55 5.92 4.47 -6.10
CA TYR A 55 6.22 5.05 -4.80
C TYR A 55 5.80 6.52 -4.71
N ARG A 56 5.96 7.29 -5.79
CA ARG A 56 5.46 8.67 -5.82
C ARG A 56 3.95 8.74 -5.58
N THR A 57 3.15 7.82 -6.15
CA THR A 57 1.71 7.74 -5.87
C THR A 57 1.44 7.56 -4.38
N VAL A 58 2.14 6.61 -3.70
CA VAL A 58 2.01 6.40 -2.26
C VAL A 58 2.49 7.63 -1.47
N PHE A 59 3.62 8.19 -1.83
CA PHE A 59 4.15 9.39 -1.18
C PHE A 59 3.15 10.56 -1.27
N TYR A 60 2.59 10.82 -2.45
CA TYR A 60 1.58 11.88 -2.65
C TYR A 60 0.31 11.61 -1.86
N PHE A 61 -0.14 10.36 -1.79
CA PHE A 61 -1.23 9.96 -0.92
C PHE A 61 -0.92 10.27 0.57
N ARG A 62 0.27 9.90 1.06
CA ARG A 62 0.69 10.17 2.44
C ARG A 62 0.74 11.66 2.76
N ILE A 63 1.25 12.45 1.85
CA ILE A 63 1.39 13.88 2.07
C ILE A 63 0.06 14.65 1.94
N GLY A 64 -0.89 14.12 1.26
CA GLY A 64 -2.23 14.68 1.12
C GLY A 64 -2.38 15.61 -0.11
N PRO A 65 -3.62 15.96 -0.44
CA PRO A 65 -3.95 16.52 -1.76
C PRO A 65 -3.32 17.90 -2.01
N VAL A 66 -3.28 18.78 -1.03
CA VAL A 66 -2.77 20.15 -1.22
C VAL A 66 -1.30 20.15 -1.60
N LEU A 67 -0.48 19.44 -0.83
CA LEU A 67 0.96 19.41 -1.08
C LEU A 67 1.33 18.54 -2.28
N SER A 68 0.59 17.45 -2.50
CA SER A 68 0.79 16.66 -3.71
C SER A 68 0.51 17.47 -4.97
N ALA A 69 -0.53 18.30 -5.00
CA ALA A 69 -0.82 19.18 -6.13
C ALA A 69 0.33 20.16 -6.44
N LEU A 70 0.99 20.68 -5.39
CA LEU A 70 2.12 21.62 -5.55
C LEU A 70 3.38 20.99 -6.14
N ILE A 71 3.60 19.67 -5.97
CA ILE A 71 4.87 19.04 -6.34
C ILE A 71 4.74 17.96 -7.41
N SER A 72 3.54 17.41 -7.63
CA SER A 72 3.33 16.34 -8.61
C SER A 72 3.41 16.78 -10.06
N TRP A 73 3.28 18.08 -10.34
CA TRP A 73 3.38 18.62 -11.70
C TRP A 73 4.72 18.32 -12.37
N TYR A 74 5.81 18.28 -11.59
CA TYR A 74 7.15 17.99 -12.10
C TYR A 74 7.40 16.50 -12.30
N ARG A 75 6.97 15.66 -11.35
CA ARG A 75 7.08 14.20 -11.43
C ARG A 75 5.79 13.55 -10.92
N PRO A 76 4.84 13.32 -11.78
CA PRO A 76 3.57 12.70 -11.39
C PRO A 76 3.79 11.27 -10.86
N GLY A 77 2.86 10.81 -10.04
CA GLY A 77 2.71 9.40 -9.71
C GLY A 77 2.31 8.57 -10.91
N ASP A 78 2.03 7.30 -10.68
CA ASP A 78 1.50 6.44 -11.74
C ASP A 78 -0.01 6.66 -11.91
N LYS A 79 -0.47 6.76 -13.17
CA LYS A 79 -1.88 7.00 -13.48
C LYS A 79 -2.75 5.73 -13.42
N TYR A 80 -2.14 4.56 -13.47
CA TYR A 80 -2.83 3.26 -13.42
C TYR A 80 -2.70 2.58 -12.05
N PHE A 81 -2.04 3.22 -11.09
CA PHE A 81 -2.02 2.85 -9.70
C PHE A 81 -2.69 3.95 -8.88
N THR A 82 -3.89 3.70 -8.40
CA THR A 82 -4.69 4.70 -7.70
C THR A 82 -5.06 4.27 -6.29
N ILE A 83 -5.04 5.24 -5.38
CA ILE A 83 -5.46 5.06 -3.99
C ILE A 83 -6.59 6.05 -3.74
N GLY A 84 -7.73 5.55 -3.28
CA GLY A 84 -8.89 6.38 -2.95
C GLY A 84 -8.56 7.42 -1.88
N ALA A 85 -8.96 8.66 -2.10
CA ALA A 85 -8.59 9.79 -1.22
C ALA A 85 -9.09 9.63 0.22
N THR A 86 -10.17 8.87 0.42
CA THR A 86 -10.76 8.59 1.74
C THR A 86 -10.24 7.32 2.41
N THR A 87 -9.43 6.53 1.71
CA THR A 87 -8.85 5.30 2.24
C THR A 87 -7.88 5.62 3.37
N LYS A 88 -7.99 4.90 4.48
CA LYS A 88 -7.03 4.98 5.59
C LYS A 88 -6.07 3.81 5.46
N ILE A 89 -4.77 4.04 5.37
CA ILE A 89 -3.76 2.98 5.27
C ILE A 89 -2.75 3.11 6.40
N GLY A 90 -2.55 2.05 7.14
CA GLY A 90 -1.57 1.92 8.21
C GLY A 90 -0.12 2.05 7.74
N SER A 91 0.82 1.70 8.59
CA SER A 91 2.26 1.78 8.34
C SER A 91 2.78 0.56 7.57
N GLY A 92 3.96 0.68 6.93
CA GLY A 92 4.61 -0.45 6.29
C GLY A 92 3.93 -0.93 4.99
N PHE A 93 3.25 -0.04 4.30
CA PHE A 93 2.63 -0.36 3.03
C PHE A 93 3.69 -0.66 1.97
N TRP A 94 3.61 -1.84 1.38
CA TRP A 94 4.51 -2.28 0.32
C TRP A 94 3.74 -2.86 -0.87
N PHE A 95 4.30 -2.70 -2.06
CA PHE A 95 3.71 -3.17 -3.31
C PHE A 95 4.78 -3.68 -4.28
N ALA A 96 4.44 -4.71 -5.05
CA ALA A 96 5.28 -5.22 -6.13
C ALA A 96 4.61 -4.96 -7.47
N HIS A 97 5.25 -4.08 -8.27
CA HIS A 97 4.80 -3.77 -9.65
C HIS A 97 3.30 -3.48 -9.77
N PRO A 98 2.70 -2.51 -9.08
CA PRO A 98 1.25 -2.34 -8.93
C PRO A 98 0.60 -1.75 -10.19
N TYR A 99 0.85 -2.36 -11.34
CA TYR A 99 0.19 -1.99 -12.59
C TYR A 99 -1.31 -2.25 -12.49
N SER A 100 -2.13 -1.36 -13.06
CA SER A 100 -3.59 -1.51 -13.10
C SER A 100 -4.20 -1.87 -11.74
N THR A 101 -3.71 -1.20 -10.68
CA THR A 101 -4.12 -1.47 -9.32
C THR A 101 -4.94 -0.31 -8.77
N ILE A 102 -6.10 -0.63 -8.21
CA ILE A 102 -7.03 0.31 -7.59
C ILE A 102 -7.22 -0.09 -6.13
N ILE A 103 -6.99 0.85 -5.21
CA ILE A 103 -7.19 0.65 -3.78
C ILE A 103 -8.21 1.68 -3.28
N ASP A 104 -9.44 1.25 -3.04
CA ASP A 104 -10.51 2.07 -2.45
C ASP A 104 -11.20 1.28 -1.32
N ALA A 105 -10.63 1.35 -0.13
CA ALA A 105 -11.07 0.70 1.09
C ALA A 105 -11.55 1.71 2.13
N GLU A 106 -12.33 1.27 3.12
CA GLU A 106 -12.62 2.08 4.32
C GLU A 106 -11.34 2.24 5.15
N SER A 107 -10.68 1.11 5.43
CA SER A 107 -9.38 1.10 6.10
C SER A 107 -8.57 -0.14 5.76
N ILE A 108 -7.25 0.03 5.79
CA ILE A 108 -6.25 -1.02 5.64
C ILE A 108 -5.28 -0.89 6.81
N GLY A 109 -4.99 -1.99 7.50
CA GLY A 109 -4.09 -2.03 8.63
C GLY A 109 -2.62 -1.89 8.25
N ASP A 110 -1.74 -2.24 9.21
CA ASP A 110 -0.29 -2.18 9.04
C ASP A 110 0.25 -3.33 8.19
N ASN A 111 1.41 -3.10 7.55
CA ASN A 111 2.14 -4.08 6.76
C ASN A 111 1.31 -4.72 5.64
N PHE A 112 0.46 -3.93 5.01
CA PHE A 112 -0.29 -4.38 3.85
C PHE A 112 0.61 -4.50 2.63
N HIS A 113 0.49 -5.63 1.94
CA HIS A 113 1.21 -5.91 0.70
C HIS A 113 0.24 -6.23 -0.44
N CYS A 114 0.46 -5.66 -1.61
CA CYS A 114 -0.28 -6.03 -2.82
C CYS A 114 0.62 -6.13 -4.05
N ILE A 115 0.17 -6.93 -5.00
CA ILE A 115 0.81 -7.11 -6.32
C ILE A 115 -0.10 -6.49 -7.40
N HIS A 116 0.35 -6.53 -8.64
CA HIS A 116 -0.31 -5.92 -9.80
C HIS A 116 -1.75 -6.43 -10.07
N CYS A 117 -2.50 -5.64 -10.81
CA CYS A 117 -3.88 -5.95 -11.24
C CYS A 117 -4.83 -6.25 -10.08
N THR A 118 -4.58 -5.67 -8.92
CA THR A 118 -5.43 -5.81 -7.73
C THR A 118 -6.51 -4.72 -7.75
N THR A 119 -7.75 -5.11 -7.54
CA THR A 119 -8.86 -4.18 -7.36
C THR A 119 -9.45 -4.35 -5.97
N ILE A 120 -9.32 -3.32 -5.14
CA ILE A 120 -10.01 -3.20 -3.86
C ILE A 120 -11.00 -2.06 -4.03
N GLY A 121 -12.31 -2.37 -3.98
CA GLY A 121 -13.32 -1.39 -4.35
C GLY A 121 -14.59 -1.45 -3.52
N ASN A 122 -15.32 -0.35 -3.58
CA ASN A 122 -16.63 -0.23 -2.96
C ASN A 122 -17.73 -0.87 -3.80
N THR A 123 -18.85 -1.10 -3.17
CA THR A 123 -20.15 -1.40 -3.80
C THR A 123 -21.20 -0.48 -3.18
N SER A 124 -22.43 -0.57 -3.65
CA SER A 124 -23.57 0.14 -3.02
C SER A 124 -23.73 -0.19 -1.53
N LYS A 125 -23.12 -1.28 -1.05
CA LYS A 125 -23.16 -1.72 0.36
C LYS A 125 -22.03 -1.16 1.22
N GLY A 126 -20.99 -0.54 0.62
CA GLY A 126 -19.84 0.03 1.33
C GLY A 126 -18.49 -0.48 0.85
N LYS A 127 -17.46 -0.11 1.59
CA LYS A 127 -16.04 -0.39 1.31
C LYS A 127 -15.51 -1.52 2.18
N PRO A 128 -14.49 -2.26 1.70
CA PRO A 128 -13.85 -3.29 2.51
C PRO A 128 -13.01 -2.68 3.65
N ILE A 129 -12.94 -3.42 4.76
CA ILE A 129 -12.04 -3.20 5.89
C ILE A 129 -11.02 -4.33 5.88
N ILE A 130 -9.74 -3.98 5.88
CA ILE A 130 -8.64 -4.94 5.78
C ILE A 130 -7.75 -4.80 7.02
N GLY A 131 -7.46 -5.91 7.67
CA GLY A 131 -6.65 -5.99 8.88
C GLY A 131 -5.15 -5.81 8.63
N ASN A 132 -4.35 -6.18 9.63
CA ASN A 132 -2.89 -6.07 9.61
C ASN A 132 -2.22 -7.28 8.93
N ASN A 133 -1.03 -7.09 8.39
CA ASN A 133 -0.22 -8.15 7.78
C ASN A 133 -0.98 -8.93 6.70
N VAL A 134 -1.78 -8.23 5.90
CA VAL A 134 -2.54 -8.83 4.81
C VAL A 134 -1.74 -8.75 3.52
N GLU A 135 -1.61 -9.89 2.85
CA GLU A 135 -0.94 -10.03 1.55
C GLU A 135 -1.96 -10.34 0.47
N VAL A 136 -1.99 -9.53 -0.57
CA VAL A 136 -2.89 -9.69 -1.71
C VAL A 136 -2.07 -9.97 -2.96
N MET A 137 -2.20 -11.19 -3.48
CA MET A 137 -1.48 -11.62 -4.67
C MET A 137 -2.04 -10.97 -5.95
N ALA A 138 -1.43 -11.27 -7.09
CA ALA A 138 -1.82 -10.66 -8.36
C ALA A 138 -3.24 -11.02 -8.81
N ASN A 139 -3.88 -10.11 -9.56
CA ASN A 139 -5.21 -10.30 -10.17
C ASN A 139 -6.33 -10.57 -9.15
N VAL A 140 -6.23 -10.02 -7.96
CA VAL A 140 -7.25 -10.20 -6.91
C VAL A 140 -8.30 -9.09 -7.01
N VAL A 141 -9.57 -9.46 -6.81
CA VAL A 141 -10.68 -8.53 -6.65
C VAL A 141 -11.26 -8.67 -5.25
N ILE A 142 -11.29 -7.57 -4.50
CA ILE A 142 -11.91 -7.48 -3.18
C ILE A 142 -12.99 -6.40 -3.26
N ALA A 143 -14.25 -6.77 -3.08
CA ALA A 143 -15.33 -5.81 -3.29
C ALA A 143 -16.46 -5.93 -2.25
N GLY A 144 -16.95 -4.78 -1.82
CA GLY A 144 -18.12 -4.67 -0.94
C GLY A 144 -17.79 -4.37 0.51
N ASN A 145 -18.85 -4.25 1.31
CA ASN A 145 -18.72 -4.06 2.76
C ASN A 145 -18.36 -5.38 3.44
N ILE A 146 -17.10 -5.75 3.36
CA ILE A 146 -16.56 -7.01 3.90
C ILE A 146 -15.36 -6.73 4.80
N HIS A 147 -15.11 -7.65 5.70
CA HIS A 147 -13.97 -7.60 6.61
C HIS A 147 -12.98 -8.72 6.31
N ILE A 148 -11.73 -8.37 6.11
CA ILE A 148 -10.60 -9.31 6.00
C ILE A 148 -9.78 -9.16 7.29
N GLY A 149 -9.63 -10.26 8.03
CA GLY A 149 -8.91 -10.27 9.29
C GLY A 149 -7.40 -10.10 9.15
N ASP A 150 -6.69 -10.18 10.28
CA ASP A 150 -5.23 -10.06 10.32
C ASP A 150 -4.52 -11.32 9.81
N ASN A 151 -3.29 -11.16 9.33
CA ASN A 151 -2.40 -12.24 8.90
C ASN A 151 -3.00 -13.11 7.77
N VAL A 152 -3.79 -12.49 6.88
CA VAL A 152 -4.44 -13.18 5.76
C VAL A 152 -3.57 -13.07 4.51
N THR A 153 -3.47 -14.16 3.76
CA THR A 153 -2.96 -14.15 2.39
C THR A 153 -4.11 -14.43 1.42
N ILE A 154 -4.34 -13.56 0.45
CA ILE A 154 -5.31 -13.76 -0.63
C ILE A 154 -4.54 -14.24 -1.87
N GLY A 155 -4.83 -15.47 -2.30
CA GLY A 155 -4.20 -16.09 -3.45
C GLY A 155 -4.52 -15.40 -4.77
N ALA A 156 -3.62 -15.55 -5.74
CA ALA A 156 -3.75 -14.92 -7.06
C ALA A 156 -5.06 -15.30 -7.76
N GLY A 157 -5.67 -14.32 -8.46
CA GLY A 157 -6.92 -14.51 -9.18
C GLY A 157 -8.16 -14.66 -8.31
N ALA A 158 -8.06 -14.48 -6.99
CA ALA A 158 -9.19 -14.65 -6.09
C ALA A 158 -10.21 -13.49 -6.21
N VAL A 159 -11.49 -13.81 -6.05
CA VAL A 159 -12.57 -12.84 -5.96
C VAL A 159 -13.21 -12.92 -4.58
N VAL A 160 -12.92 -11.93 -3.74
CA VAL A 160 -13.36 -11.87 -2.34
C VAL A 160 -14.60 -10.99 -2.24
N THR A 161 -15.74 -11.61 -1.93
CA THR A 161 -17.05 -10.95 -1.78
C THR A 161 -17.72 -11.25 -0.43
N LYS A 162 -16.99 -11.96 0.46
CA LYS A 162 -17.43 -12.31 1.81
C LYS A 162 -16.29 -12.10 2.80
N ASN A 163 -16.62 -12.00 4.07
CA ASN A 163 -15.63 -11.88 5.15
C ASN A 163 -14.64 -13.05 5.15
N ILE A 164 -13.37 -12.73 5.41
CA ILE A 164 -12.28 -13.70 5.54
C ILE A 164 -11.76 -13.61 6.99
N PRO A 165 -11.73 -14.73 7.73
CA PRO A 165 -11.22 -14.75 9.09
C PRO A 165 -9.69 -14.53 9.13
N SER A 166 -9.17 -14.17 10.31
CA SER A 166 -7.73 -14.00 10.51
C SER A 166 -6.93 -15.30 10.37
N ASN A 167 -5.62 -15.16 10.15
CA ASN A 167 -4.64 -16.25 10.15
C ASN A 167 -4.94 -17.35 9.11
N CYS A 168 -5.28 -16.98 7.90
CA CYS A 168 -5.58 -17.96 6.86
C CYS A 168 -5.05 -17.58 5.48
N LEU A 169 -5.04 -18.57 4.60
CA LEU A 169 -4.92 -18.44 3.15
C LEU A 169 -6.31 -18.61 2.54
N ALA A 170 -6.77 -17.63 1.78
CA ALA A 170 -8.01 -17.70 1.02
C ALA A 170 -7.74 -17.58 -0.48
N ALA A 171 -8.43 -18.34 -1.32
CA ALA A 171 -8.29 -18.28 -2.77
C ALA A 171 -9.56 -18.77 -3.48
N GLY A 172 -9.62 -18.54 -4.80
CA GLY A 172 -10.71 -19.03 -5.69
C GLY A 172 -11.75 -17.95 -6.04
N VAL A 173 -12.71 -18.36 -6.86
CA VAL A 173 -13.83 -17.53 -7.34
C VAL A 173 -15.15 -18.25 -7.11
N PRO A 174 -15.96 -17.87 -6.10
CA PRO A 174 -15.65 -16.93 -5.02
C PRO A 174 -14.56 -17.45 -4.06
N ALA A 175 -13.82 -16.56 -3.43
CA ALA A 175 -12.76 -16.92 -2.50
C ALA A 175 -13.28 -17.66 -1.27
N LYS A 176 -12.56 -18.72 -0.90
CA LYS A 176 -12.81 -19.53 0.30
C LYS A 176 -11.50 -19.73 1.06
N VAL A 177 -11.59 -19.98 2.37
CA VAL A 177 -10.44 -20.37 3.17
C VAL A 177 -9.94 -21.73 2.69
N ILE A 178 -8.68 -21.78 2.27
CA ILE A 178 -7.99 -23.00 1.81
C ILE A 178 -7.29 -23.69 2.98
N ARG A 179 -6.66 -22.90 3.85
CA ARG A 179 -5.99 -23.40 5.05
C ARG A 179 -5.82 -22.27 6.07
N TYR A 180 -5.75 -22.65 7.34
CA TYR A 180 -5.32 -21.74 8.40
C TYR A 180 -3.80 -21.78 8.55
N LYS A 181 -3.21 -20.62 8.83
CA LYS A 181 -1.80 -20.51 9.18
C LYS A 181 -1.65 -21.01 10.62
N ASN A 182 -0.85 -22.02 10.87
CA ASN A 182 -0.52 -22.44 12.24
C ASN A 182 0.15 -21.28 12.95
N CYS A 183 -0.38 -20.86 14.09
CA CYS A 183 0.34 -20.00 15.01
C CYS A 183 1.55 -20.81 15.52
N LYS A 184 2.72 -20.65 14.90
CA LYS A 184 3.94 -21.09 15.57
C LYS A 184 4.09 -20.18 16.78
N HIS A 185 3.91 -20.76 17.98
CA HIS A 185 4.46 -20.15 19.18
C HIS A 185 5.97 -20.10 18.95
N GLU A 186 6.51 -18.92 18.71
CA GLU A 186 7.95 -18.69 18.84
C GLU A 186 8.28 -18.84 20.33
N HIS A 187 9.04 -19.89 20.65
CA HIS A 187 9.68 -20.08 21.95
C HIS A 187 10.98 -19.28 21.99
#